data_82d5a59058254f6fcffcb307121d1964
#
_entry.id   82d5a59058254f6fcffcb307121d1964
#
_cell.length_a   1.000
_cell.length_b   1.000
_cell.length_c   1.000
_cell.angle_alpha   90.00
_cell.angle_beta   90.00
_cell.angle_gamma   90.00
#
_symmetry.space_group_name_H-M   'P 1'
#
loop_
_entity.id
_entity.type
_entity.pdbx_description
1 polymer ?
#
loop_
_entity_poly.entity_id
_entity_poly.type
_entity_poly.pdbx_seq_one_letter_code
_entity_poly.pdbx_strand_id
1 'polypeptide(L)'
;MKMKKFFSVLFIVLTLGVVWLAAGCSKGTSTSTQNTKTTTTAGAPHTTPQTGDTVKVDYTLKLADGTVFDTSVGKTPFQFTLGQNQVIPGFEKAVIGMKVGDSKTVTILAADAYGPRNEGLVQVVPKTQLPAGSDPKVGMQLQGSNPDGSSTVFTIIKVDDMTVTLDGNSALAGKDLTFDMKLLDITTK
;
A
#
# COMPACT_ATOMS: atom_id res chain seq x y z
N MET A 1 -14.69 32.42 -19.78
CA MET A 1 -14.03 33.73 -19.61
C MET A 1 -13.91 34.02 -18.13
N LYS A 2 -12.70 34.02 -17.63
CA LYS A 2 -12.03 34.62 -16.47
C LYS A 2 -11.08 33.65 -15.78
N MET A 3 -9.83 33.75 -16.26
CA MET A 3 -8.62 33.33 -15.55
C MET A 3 -8.39 34.20 -14.32
N LYS A 4 -7.95 33.63 -13.20
CA LYS A 4 -7.24 34.32 -12.12
C LYS A 4 -6.05 33.44 -11.71
N LYS A 5 -4.91 33.70 -12.23
CA LYS A 5 -3.62 34.30 -11.86
C LYS A 5 -3.18 34.00 -10.42
N PHE A 6 -2.19 33.13 -10.33
CA PHE A 6 -0.88 33.17 -9.66
C PHE A 6 -0.65 34.27 -8.63
N PHE A 7 -0.19 33.83 -7.46
CA PHE A 7 0.75 34.63 -6.67
C PHE A 7 1.89 33.74 -6.14
N SER A 8 3.04 33.92 -6.77
CA SER A 8 4.33 33.48 -6.31
C SER A 8 4.85 34.50 -5.30
N VAL A 9 5.22 34.07 -4.11
CA VAL A 9 5.94 34.90 -3.14
C VAL A 9 7.31 34.32 -2.90
N LEU A 10 8.27 34.91 -3.53
CA LEU A 10 9.70 34.74 -3.35
C LEU A 10 10.15 35.53 -2.11
N PHE A 11 10.59 34.86 -1.05
CA PHE A 11 11.25 35.50 0.10
C PHE A 11 12.77 35.37 -0.05
N ILE A 12 13.38 36.50 -0.37
CA ILE A 12 14.83 36.72 -0.28
C ILE A 12 15.11 37.25 1.12
N VAL A 13 15.89 36.52 1.91
CA VAL A 13 16.45 37.03 3.17
C VAL A 13 17.94 37.28 2.98
N LEU A 14 18.27 38.55 3.05
CA LEU A 14 19.60 39.12 2.97
C LEU A 14 20.34 38.93 4.31
N THR A 15 21.52 38.32 4.27
CA THR A 15 22.40 38.18 5.44
C THR A 15 23.32 39.37 5.58
N LEU A 16 23.30 40.06 6.70
CA LEU A 16 24.32 41.03 7.11
C LEU A 16 25.26 40.36 8.10
N GLY A 17 26.53 40.36 7.76
CA GLY A 17 27.62 39.88 8.59
C GLY A 17 27.96 40.82 9.75
N VAL A 18 28.44 40.24 10.83
CA VAL A 18 29.24 40.94 11.84
C VAL A 18 30.47 40.11 12.17
N VAL A 19 31.61 40.67 11.82
CA VAL A 19 32.94 40.20 12.20
C VAL A 19 33.26 40.73 13.59
N TRP A 20 33.62 39.84 14.51
CA TRP A 20 34.32 40.20 15.75
C TRP A 20 35.59 39.40 15.91
N LEU A 21 36.73 40.09 15.79
CA LEU A 21 38.03 39.62 16.23
C LEU A 21 38.21 39.94 17.74
N ALA A 22 38.55 38.96 18.51
CA ALA A 22 39.25 39.16 19.77
C ALA A 22 40.15 37.97 20.11
N ALA A 23 41.42 38.22 20.15
CA ALA A 23 42.47 37.31 20.56
C ALA A 23 42.45 37.18 22.09
N GLY A 24 42.62 35.95 22.60
CA GLY A 24 42.79 35.69 24.04
C GLY A 24 43.35 34.31 24.27
N CYS A 25 44.65 34.19 24.49
CA CYS A 25 45.38 33.00 24.90
C CYS A 25 45.05 32.66 26.35
N SER A 26 44.65 31.47 26.72
CA SER A 26 44.88 30.89 28.05
C SER A 26 44.80 29.36 27.98
N LYS A 27 45.75 28.75 28.71
CA LYS A 27 46.02 27.32 28.86
C LYS A 27 44.91 26.60 29.66
N GLY A 28 44.66 25.40 29.26
CA GLY A 28 44.45 24.32 30.24
C GLY A 28 43.02 23.75 30.34
N THR A 29 43.00 22.49 30.16
CA THR A 29 42.09 21.46 30.69
C THR A 29 41.24 20.77 29.62
N SER A 30 41.61 19.53 29.39
CA SER A 30 40.88 18.56 28.59
C SER A 30 39.44 18.39 29.07
N THR A 31 38.50 18.96 28.35
CA THR A 31 37.10 18.58 28.52
C THR A 31 36.67 17.96 27.19
N SER A 32 36.42 16.66 27.23
CA SER A 32 35.86 15.87 26.17
C SER A 32 34.58 16.51 25.66
N THR A 33 34.66 17.23 24.55
CA THR A 33 33.48 17.68 23.81
C THR A 33 32.88 16.45 23.15
N GLN A 34 31.86 15.89 23.77
CA GLN A 34 31.00 14.92 23.11
C GLN A 34 30.34 15.61 21.93
N ASN A 35 30.91 15.36 20.77
CA ASN A 35 30.30 15.65 19.49
C ASN A 35 29.06 14.75 19.41
N THR A 36 27.90 15.29 19.76
CA THR A 36 26.61 14.61 19.56
C THR A 36 26.35 14.55 18.07
N LYS A 37 27.06 13.64 17.41
CA LYS A 37 26.70 13.16 16.10
C LYS A 37 25.34 12.51 16.28
N THR A 38 24.29 13.15 15.79
CA THR A 38 22.97 12.52 15.64
C THR A 38 23.17 11.33 14.72
N THR A 39 23.54 10.21 15.32
CA THR A 39 23.53 8.90 14.66
C THR A 39 22.07 8.57 14.54
N THR A 40 21.52 8.71 13.33
CA THR A 40 20.32 7.98 12.95
C THR A 40 20.62 6.53 13.26
N THR A 41 20.05 6.03 14.34
CA THR A 41 20.20 4.64 14.76
C THR A 41 19.56 3.78 13.69
N ALA A 42 20.35 3.31 12.74
CA ALA A 42 19.97 2.14 11.98
C ALA A 42 19.72 1.05 13.03
N GLY A 43 18.49 0.56 13.09
CA GLY A 43 18.09 -0.43 14.09
C GLY A 43 19.08 -1.59 14.07
N ALA A 44 19.44 -2.09 15.27
CA ALA A 44 20.26 -3.29 15.34
C ALA A 44 19.65 -4.40 14.48
N PRO A 45 20.43 -5.20 13.75
CA PRO A 45 19.90 -6.26 12.94
C PRO A 45 19.09 -7.22 13.82
N HIS A 46 17.78 -7.21 13.64
CA HIS A 46 16.85 -8.09 14.34
C HIS A 46 16.40 -9.21 13.39
N THR A 47 16.13 -10.36 13.96
CA THR A 47 15.79 -11.58 13.20
C THR A 47 14.32 -11.70 12.87
N THR A 48 13.47 -10.80 13.43
CA THR A 48 12.02 -10.78 13.23
C THR A 48 11.58 -9.40 12.71
N PRO A 49 10.68 -9.32 11.74
CA PRO A 49 10.23 -8.06 11.17
C PRO A 49 9.56 -7.15 12.20
N GLN A 50 9.83 -5.87 12.12
CA GLN A 50 9.23 -4.82 12.94
C GLN A 50 8.65 -3.71 12.06
N THR A 51 7.75 -2.91 12.63
CA THR A 51 7.21 -1.74 11.93
C THR A 51 8.33 -0.81 11.47
N GLY A 52 8.32 -0.46 10.18
CA GLY A 52 9.34 0.33 9.52
C GLY A 52 10.34 -0.48 8.71
N ASP A 53 10.44 -1.79 8.93
CA ASP A 53 11.29 -2.65 8.11
C ASP A 53 10.69 -2.90 6.74
N THR A 54 11.55 -3.11 5.76
CA THR A 54 11.17 -3.59 4.44
C THR A 54 11.42 -5.08 4.36
N VAL A 55 10.40 -5.85 4.02
CA VAL A 55 10.45 -7.30 3.93
C VAL A 55 10.25 -7.79 2.51
N LYS A 56 10.88 -8.93 2.18
CA LYS A 56 10.64 -9.68 0.95
C LYS A 56 9.97 -11.00 1.29
N VAL A 57 8.84 -11.26 0.66
CA VAL A 57 8.00 -12.43 0.94
C VAL A 57 7.61 -13.11 -0.36
N ASP A 58 7.75 -14.42 -0.43
CA ASP A 58 7.01 -15.20 -1.39
C ASP A 58 5.65 -15.55 -0.82
N TYR A 59 4.62 -15.48 -1.65
CA TYR A 59 3.28 -15.86 -1.25
C TYR A 59 2.52 -16.62 -2.34
N THR A 60 1.55 -17.40 -1.91
CA THR A 60 0.50 -17.96 -2.75
C THR A 60 -0.84 -17.70 -2.08
N LEU A 61 -1.69 -16.93 -2.76
CA LEU A 61 -3.05 -16.63 -2.32
C LEU A 61 -4.02 -17.68 -2.87
N LYS A 62 -4.76 -18.31 -1.98
CA LYS A 62 -5.83 -19.27 -2.29
C LYS A 62 -7.17 -18.78 -1.76
N LEU A 63 -8.22 -19.07 -2.51
CA LEU A 63 -9.60 -18.89 -2.08
C LEU A 63 -10.03 -20.07 -1.19
N ALA A 64 -11.21 -19.96 -0.56
CA ALA A 64 -11.74 -21.00 0.33
C ALA A 64 -11.96 -22.36 -0.36
N ASP A 65 -12.14 -22.37 -1.68
CA ASP A 65 -12.24 -23.57 -2.51
C ASP A 65 -10.89 -24.19 -2.88
N GLY A 66 -9.78 -23.62 -2.40
CA GLY A 66 -8.42 -24.04 -2.72
C GLY A 66 -7.87 -23.51 -4.05
N THR A 67 -8.67 -22.78 -4.82
CA THR A 67 -8.23 -22.18 -6.08
C THR A 67 -7.11 -21.16 -5.83
N VAL A 68 -5.99 -21.29 -6.52
CA VAL A 68 -4.92 -20.28 -6.49
C VAL A 68 -5.38 -19.05 -7.26
N PHE A 69 -5.50 -17.93 -6.55
CA PHE A 69 -5.90 -16.65 -7.13
C PHE A 69 -4.69 -15.84 -7.62
N ASP A 70 -3.60 -15.84 -6.84
CA ASP A 70 -2.36 -15.14 -7.18
C ASP A 70 -1.16 -15.79 -6.49
N THR A 71 0.05 -15.60 -7.04
CA THR A 71 1.29 -16.10 -6.46
C THR A 71 2.49 -15.28 -6.94
N SER A 72 3.46 -15.07 -6.04
CA SER A 72 4.79 -14.54 -6.38
C SER A 72 5.82 -15.64 -6.62
N VAL A 73 5.51 -16.89 -6.29
CA VAL A 73 6.46 -18.01 -6.44
C VAL A 73 6.86 -18.18 -7.90
N GLY A 74 8.16 -18.20 -8.17
CA GLY A 74 8.71 -18.24 -9.54
C GLY A 74 8.74 -16.89 -10.26
N LYS A 75 8.38 -15.80 -9.56
CA LYS A 75 8.49 -14.41 -10.03
C LYS A 75 9.39 -13.62 -9.08
N THR A 76 9.44 -12.30 -9.25
CA THR A 76 10.10 -11.41 -8.28
C THR A 76 9.37 -11.49 -6.94
N PRO A 77 10.06 -11.74 -5.82
CA PRO A 77 9.47 -11.71 -4.49
C PRO A 77 8.73 -10.40 -4.22
N PHE A 78 7.62 -10.49 -3.54
CA PHE A 78 6.85 -9.33 -3.15
C PHE A 78 7.55 -8.58 -2.03
N GLN A 79 7.78 -7.28 -2.23
CA GLN A 79 8.47 -6.42 -1.27
C GLN A 79 7.53 -5.33 -0.78
N PHE A 80 7.50 -5.11 0.55
CA PHE A 80 6.73 -4.02 1.15
C PHE A 80 7.34 -3.58 2.48
N THR A 81 6.96 -2.39 2.96
CA THR A 81 7.41 -1.85 4.24
C THR A 81 6.29 -1.96 5.27
N LEU A 82 6.60 -2.58 6.42
CA LEU A 82 5.67 -2.75 7.53
C LEU A 82 5.24 -1.39 8.12
N GLY A 83 3.95 -1.24 8.42
CA GLY A 83 3.37 -0.01 8.97
C GLY A 83 3.02 1.05 7.93
N GLN A 84 3.16 0.78 6.63
CA GLN A 84 2.84 1.73 5.55
C GLN A 84 1.49 1.45 4.88
N ASN A 85 0.70 0.51 5.41
CA ASN A 85 -0.59 0.12 4.82
C ASN A 85 -0.52 -0.27 3.33
N GLN A 86 0.60 -0.83 2.90
CA GLN A 86 0.82 -1.27 1.51
C GLN A 86 0.16 -2.61 1.22
N VAL A 87 -0.21 -3.35 2.25
CA VAL A 87 -0.85 -4.67 2.21
C VAL A 87 -2.07 -4.71 3.13
N ILE A 88 -2.90 -5.73 2.96
CA ILE A 88 -4.04 -5.95 3.85
C ILE A 88 -3.58 -6.19 5.29
N PRO A 89 -4.32 -5.70 6.31
CA PRO A 89 -3.89 -5.78 7.71
C PRO A 89 -3.57 -7.20 8.19
N GLY A 90 -4.36 -8.18 7.76
CA GLY A 90 -4.13 -9.59 8.13
C GLY A 90 -2.82 -10.14 7.58
N PHE A 91 -2.40 -9.74 6.37
CA PHE A 91 -1.11 -10.15 5.78
C PHE A 91 0.06 -9.55 6.55
N GLU A 92 -0.02 -8.26 6.89
CA GLU A 92 1.01 -7.57 7.67
C GLU A 92 1.18 -8.21 9.05
N LYS A 93 0.08 -8.45 9.77
CA LYS A 93 0.08 -9.15 11.07
C LYS A 93 0.69 -10.55 10.98
N ALA A 94 0.47 -11.25 9.87
CA ALA A 94 0.98 -12.59 9.69
C ALA A 94 2.50 -12.65 9.50
N VAL A 95 3.08 -11.64 8.85
CA VAL A 95 4.54 -11.53 8.65
C VAL A 95 5.26 -11.10 9.92
N ILE A 96 4.62 -10.28 10.76
CA ILE A 96 5.18 -9.91 12.07
C ILE A 96 5.35 -11.19 12.91
N GLY A 97 6.56 -11.39 13.45
CA GLY A 97 6.91 -12.56 14.27
C GLY A 97 7.45 -13.77 13.50
N MET A 98 7.49 -13.72 12.15
CA MET A 98 8.23 -14.69 11.34
C MET A 98 9.73 -14.41 11.41
N LYS A 99 10.55 -15.41 11.12
CA LYS A 99 12.00 -15.27 10.92
C LYS A 99 12.33 -15.45 9.44
N VAL A 100 13.47 -14.91 9.00
CA VAL A 100 13.96 -15.17 7.65
C VAL A 100 14.10 -16.67 7.42
N GLY A 101 13.50 -17.17 6.36
CA GLY A 101 13.44 -18.59 6.00
C GLY A 101 12.14 -19.29 6.46
N ASP A 102 11.39 -18.72 7.41
CA ASP A 102 10.15 -19.32 7.88
C ASP A 102 9.07 -19.33 6.79
N SER A 103 8.29 -20.40 6.80
CA SER A 103 7.06 -20.52 6.01
C SER A 103 5.85 -20.64 6.92
N LYS A 104 4.75 -19.98 6.54
CA LYS A 104 3.52 -19.94 7.33
C LYS A 104 2.30 -19.95 6.42
N THR A 105 1.32 -20.79 6.74
CA THR A 105 -0.02 -20.71 6.15
C THR A 105 -0.94 -20.00 7.11
N VAL A 106 -1.67 -19.01 6.64
CA VAL A 106 -2.64 -18.25 7.44
C VAL A 106 -3.90 -18.00 6.64
N THR A 107 -5.06 -18.18 7.28
CA THR A 107 -6.34 -17.74 6.73
C THR A 107 -6.68 -16.37 7.32
N ILE A 108 -6.85 -15.40 6.44
CA ILE A 108 -7.19 -14.02 6.77
C ILE A 108 -8.68 -13.84 6.47
N LEU A 109 -9.44 -13.49 7.51
CA LEU A 109 -10.86 -13.24 7.36
C LEU A 109 -11.12 -12.03 6.48
N ALA A 110 -12.26 -12.00 5.80
CA ALA A 110 -12.65 -10.90 4.91
C ALA A 110 -12.52 -9.53 5.59
N ALA A 111 -12.83 -9.41 6.89
CA ALA A 111 -12.73 -8.16 7.65
C ALA A 111 -11.30 -7.61 7.76
N ASP A 112 -10.28 -8.49 7.86
CA ASP A 112 -8.85 -8.13 7.91
C ASP A 112 -8.18 -8.17 6.51
N ALA A 113 -8.97 -8.43 5.46
CA ALA A 113 -8.55 -8.48 4.06
C ALA A 113 -9.15 -7.32 3.26
N TYR A 114 -10.06 -7.61 2.33
CA TYR A 114 -10.70 -6.61 1.46
C TYR A 114 -12.04 -6.10 2.00
N GLY A 115 -12.38 -6.46 3.24
CA GLY A 115 -13.65 -6.11 3.87
C GLY A 115 -14.83 -6.96 3.41
N PRO A 116 -16.00 -6.79 4.05
CA PRO A 116 -17.23 -7.43 3.62
C PRO A 116 -17.68 -6.91 2.25
N ARG A 117 -18.44 -7.73 1.52
CA ARG A 117 -19.10 -7.27 0.30
C ARG A 117 -20.12 -6.17 0.64
N ASN A 118 -20.10 -5.09 -0.13
CA ASN A 118 -21.02 -3.97 0.02
C ASN A 118 -22.06 -4.01 -1.11
N GLU A 119 -23.29 -4.36 -0.76
CA GLU A 119 -24.40 -4.41 -1.74
C GLU A 119 -24.75 -3.02 -2.31
N GLY A 120 -24.38 -1.91 -1.64
CA GLY A 120 -24.51 -0.56 -2.17
C GLY A 120 -23.63 -0.26 -3.39
N LEU A 121 -22.62 -1.10 -3.66
CA LEU A 121 -21.78 -1.03 -4.86
C LEU A 121 -22.30 -1.92 -6.01
N VAL A 122 -23.43 -2.60 -5.81
CA VAL A 122 -24.06 -3.39 -6.84
C VAL A 122 -25.18 -2.56 -7.49
N GLN A 123 -25.10 -2.37 -8.80
CA GLN A 123 -26.03 -1.50 -9.54
C GLN A 123 -26.62 -2.25 -10.74
N VAL A 124 -27.92 -2.09 -10.94
CA VAL A 124 -28.60 -2.58 -12.15
C VAL A 124 -28.75 -1.40 -13.11
N VAL A 125 -28.14 -1.52 -14.29
CA VAL A 125 -28.17 -0.48 -15.31
C VAL A 125 -28.76 -1.01 -16.62
N PRO A 126 -29.52 -0.18 -17.36
CA PRO A 126 -29.98 -0.55 -18.72
C PRO A 126 -28.81 -0.79 -19.67
N LYS A 127 -28.91 -1.78 -20.56
CA LYS A 127 -27.90 -2.03 -21.58
C LYS A 127 -27.65 -0.82 -22.48
N THR A 128 -28.63 0.07 -22.62
CA THR A 128 -28.50 1.31 -23.40
C THR A 128 -27.49 2.30 -22.81
N GLN A 129 -27.11 2.16 -21.55
CA GLN A 129 -26.09 2.98 -20.91
C GLN A 129 -24.65 2.45 -21.09
N LEU A 130 -24.52 1.23 -21.61
CA LEU A 130 -23.22 0.69 -21.99
C LEU A 130 -22.72 1.32 -23.30
N PRO A 131 -21.41 1.31 -23.55
CA PRO A 131 -20.87 1.76 -24.85
C PRO A 131 -21.57 1.07 -26.03
N ALA A 132 -21.89 1.83 -27.08
CA ALA A 132 -22.56 1.30 -28.25
C ALA A 132 -21.75 0.14 -28.88
N GLY A 133 -22.45 -0.96 -29.21
CA GLY A 133 -21.81 -2.14 -29.78
C GLY A 133 -21.19 -3.10 -28.75
N SER A 134 -21.37 -2.83 -27.44
CA SER A 134 -20.94 -3.77 -26.41
C SER A 134 -21.81 -5.03 -26.44
N ASP A 135 -21.15 -6.20 -26.33
CA ASP A 135 -21.82 -7.48 -26.06
C ASP A 135 -21.48 -7.87 -24.60
N PRO A 136 -22.30 -7.41 -23.61
CA PRO A 136 -21.98 -7.61 -22.19
C PRO A 136 -22.08 -9.08 -21.82
N LYS A 137 -21.02 -9.60 -21.16
CA LYS A 137 -20.96 -10.98 -20.65
C LYS A 137 -20.62 -10.96 -19.18
N VAL A 138 -21.13 -11.94 -18.43
CA VAL A 138 -20.78 -12.14 -17.03
C VAL A 138 -19.26 -12.33 -16.91
N GLY A 139 -18.63 -11.63 -15.95
CA GLY A 139 -17.19 -11.59 -15.76
C GLY A 139 -16.46 -10.48 -16.53
N MET A 140 -17.12 -9.79 -17.48
CA MET A 140 -16.51 -8.65 -18.17
C MET A 140 -16.33 -7.48 -17.20
N GLN A 141 -15.19 -6.80 -17.31
CA GLN A 141 -14.91 -5.60 -16.54
C GLN A 141 -15.17 -4.34 -17.37
N LEU A 142 -15.83 -3.39 -16.76
CA LEU A 142 -16.14 -2.08 -17.32
C LEU A 142 -15.54 -0.99 -16.43
N GLN A 143 -14.93 0.01 -17.03
CA GLN A 143 -14.48 1.19 -16.32
C GLN A 143 -15.58 2.25 -16.36
N GLY A 144 -16.05 2.65 -15.17
CA GLY A 144 -16.98 3.77 -15.00
C GLY A 144 -16.26 4.97 -14.40
N SER A 145 -16.74 6.17 -14.72
CA SER A 145 -16.26 7.40 -14.11
C SER A 145 -17.30 7.87 -13.09
N ASN A 146 -16.83 8.15 -11.89
CA ASN A 146 -17.68 8.74 -10.85
C ASN A 146 -17.84 10.26 -11.05
N PRO A 147 -18.87 10.87 -10.46
CA PRO A 147 -19.06 12.32 -10.56
C PRO A 147 -17.92 13.17 -9.99
N ASP A 148 -17.10 12.59 -9.11
CA ASP A 148 -15.90 13.23 -8.53
C ASP A 148 -14.65 13.15 -9.43
N GLY A 149 -14.77 12.53 -10.62
CA GLY A 149 -13.69 12.32 -11.58
C GLY A 149 -12.83 11.08 -11.32
N SER A 150 -13.12 10.32 -10.26
CA SER A 150 -12.46 9.03 -10.02
C SER A 150 -13.01 7.96 -10.97
N SER A 151 -12.18 6.97 -11.29
CA SER A 151 -12.60 5.82 -12.10
C SER A 151 -12.79 4.61 -11.20
N THR A 152 -13.90 3.92 -11.38
CA THR A 152 -14.17 2.63 -10.72
C THR A 152 -14.28 1.53 -11.76
N VAL A 153 -13.68 0.38 -11.47
CA VAL A 153 -13.84 -0.82 -12.29
C VAL A 153 -15.02 -1.62 -11.75
N PHE A 154 -15.99 -1.87 -12.61
CA PHE A 154 -17.16 -2.69 -12.34
C PHE A 154 -17.03 -4.04 -13.04
N THR A 155 -17.42 -5.10 -12.36
CA THR A 155 -17.53 -6.44 -12.97
C THR A 155 -19.00 -6.72 -13.27
N ILE A 156 -19.31 -7.17 -14.47
CA ILE A 156 -20.65 -7.64 -14.81
C ILE A 156 -20.90 -8.97 -14.11
N ILE A 157 -21.87 -9.01 -13.19
CA ILE A 157 -22.21 -10.24 -12.44
C ILE A 157 -23.50 -10.90 -12.93
N LYS A 158 -24.32 -10.16 -13.69
CA LYS A 158 -25.54 -10.69 -14.32
C LYS A 158 -25.86 -9.93 -15.58
N VAL A 159 -26.42 -10.64 -16.57
CA VAL A 159 -26.93 -10.07 -17.83
C VAL A 159 -28.34 -10.58 -18.04
N ASP A 160 -29.31 -9.67 -18.09
CA ASP A 160 -30.68 -9.90 -18.44
C ASP A 160 -30.99 -9.32 -19.84
N ASP A 161 -32.20 -9.49 -20.37
CA ASP A 161 -32.54 -9.05 -21.72
C ASP A 161 -32.32 -7.53 -21.93
N MET A 162 -32.73 -6.70 -20.98
CA MET A 162 -32.71 -5.23 -21.07
C MET A 162 -31.68 -4.58 -20.14
N THR A 163 -31.15 -5.32 -19.14
CA THR A 163 -30.30 -4.79 -18.07
C THR A 163 -29.06 -5.61 -17.87
N VAL A 164 -28.06 -5.00 -17.22
CA VAL A 164 -26.89 -5.67 -16.66
C VAL A 164 -26.74 -5.29 -15.19
N THR A 165 -26.27 -6.21 -14.37
CA THR A 165 -25.91 -5.95 -12.99
C THR A 165 -24.40 -5.77 -12.90
N LEU A 166 -23.98 -4.61 -12.46
CA LEU A 166 -22.60 -4.21 -12.25
C LEU A 166 -22.24 -4.30 -10.77
N ASP A 167 -21.07 -4.84 -10.48
CA ASP A 167 -20.53 -4.94 -9.13
C ASP A 167 -19.23 -4.16 -9.05
N GLY A 168 -19.20 -3.12 -8.24
CA GLY A 168 -18.02 -2.29 -7.96
C GLY A 168 -17.18 -2.78 -6.78
N ASN A 169 -17.53 -3.91 -6.16
CA ASN A 169 -16.73 -4.51 -5.11
C ASN A 169 -15.42 -5.09 -5.68
N SER A 170 -14.39 -5.18 -4.82
CA SER A 170 -13.23 -6.03 -5.11
C SER A 170 -13.69 -7.47 -5.35
N ALA A 171 -13.07 -8.17 -6.29
CA ALA A 171 -13.32 -9.59 -6.54
C ALA A 171 -13.06 -10.49 -5.31
N LEU A 172 -12.31 -9.97 -4.34
CA LEU A 172 -11.96 -10.62 -3.07
C LEU A 172 -12.80 -10.13 -1.88
N ALA A 173 -13.67 -9.15 -2.06
CA ALA A 173 -14.55 -8.67 -0.99
C ALA A 173 -15.50 -9.77 -0.49
N GLY A 174 -15.64 -9.88 0.84
CA GLY A 174 -16.46 -10.88 1.49
C GLY A 174 -15.89 -12.30 1.47
N LYS A 175 -14.66 -12.48 1.00
CA LYS A 175 -14.00 -13.78 0.94
C LYS A 175 -12.90 -13.89 1.97
N ASP A 176 -12.84 -15.03 2.65
CA ASP A 176 -11.69 -15.40 3.46
C ASP A 176 -10.57 -15.87 2.54
N LEU A 177 -9.36 -15.44 2.84
CA LEU A 177 -8.18 -15.64 1.99
C LEU A 177 -7.15 -16.49 2.72
N THR A 178 -6.70 -17.58 2.11
CA THR A 178 -5.61 -18.37 2.64
C THR A 178 -4.31 -18.02 1.93
N PHE A 179 -3.33 -17.59 2.70
CA PHE A 179 -1.99 -17.27 2.21
C PHE A 179 -0.98 -18.32 2.69
N ASP A 180 -0.30 -18.93 1.77
CA ASP A 180 0.98 -19.61 2.04
C ASP A 180 2.08 -18.58 1.84
N MET A 181 2.84 -18.28 2.88
CA MET A 181 3.87 -17.23 2.87
C MET A 181 5.21 -17.79 3.27
N LYS A 182 6.28 -17.25 2.69
CA LYS A 182 7.66 -17.49 3.08
C LYS A 182 8.42 -16.18 3.19
N LEU A 183 8.97 -15.88 4.37
CA LEU A 183 9.80 -14.70 4.57
C LEU A 183 11.19 -14.96 4.05
N LEU A 184 11.64 -14.16 3.08
CA LEU A 184 12.95 -14.34 2.42
C LEU A 184 14.02 -13.41 2.97
N ASP A 185 13.64 -12.17 3.29
CA ASP A 185 14.61 -11.13 3.67
C ASP A 185 13.97 -10.05 4.53
N ILE A 186 14.76 -9.43 5.39
CA ILE A 186 14.40 -8.27 6.20
C ILE A 186 15.46 -7.20 5.99
N THR A 187 15.08 -6.04 5.49
CA THR A 187 15.94 -4.86 5.42
C THR A 187 15.48 -3.88 6.49
N THR A 188 16.31 -3.68 7.51
CA THR A 188 16.07 -2.71 8.59
C THR A 188 16.28 -1.28 8.09
N LYS A 189 15.48 -0.35 8.60
CA LYS A 189 15.57 1.06 8.26
C LYS A 189 16.73 1.76 8.96
#